data_28bdc78b47c68a666c2e8ebe6f4efb14
#
_entry.id   28bdc78b47c68a666c2e8ebe6f4efb14
#
_cell.length_a   1.000
_cell.length_b   1.000
_cell.length_c   1.000
_cell.angle_alpha   90.00
_cell.angle_beta   90.00
_cell.angle_gamma   90.00
#
_symmetry.space_group_name_H-M   'P 1'
#
loop_
_entity.id
_entity.type
_entity.pdbx_description
1 polymer ?
#
loop_
_entity_poly.entity_id
_entity_poly.type
_entity_poly.pdbx_seq_one_letter_code
_entity_poly.pdbx_strand_id
1 'polypeptide(L)'
;VLFGAVAVGWVLADQLTKWWAVSSLQDDTIDVVWTLRFQLLKNYGASFSLGAGYGVWIGILALVVVGILVWKGGSVRSRLGAVALGMIVGGALGNVLDRAFRSDSGFLQGGVIDFIDFQWWPVFNIADIGVVCGAILLVISTLLNPEPDASDSAGETSSSTIESN
;
A
#
# COMPACT_ATOMS: atom_id res chain seq x y z
N VAL A 1 -4.50 13.24 11.30
CA VAL A 1 -4.39 14.16 10.14
C VAL A 1 -3.27 13.71 9.19
N LEU A 2 -2.02 13.50 9.63
CA LEU A 2 -0.88 13.15 8.77
C LEU A 2 -1.12 11.86 7.96
N PHE A 3 -1.55 10.78 8.61
CA PHE A 3 -1.92 9.51 7.98
C PHE A 3 -2.88 9.70 6.79
N GLY A 4 -4.00 10.39 7.02
CA GLY A 4 -5.00 10.62 5.98
C GLY A 4 -4.48 11.49 4.83
N ALA A 5 -3.70 12.53 5.13
CA ALA A 5 -3.10 13.39 4.11
C ALA A 5 -2.12 12.62 3.21
N VAL A 6 -1.29 11.74 3.79
CA VAL A 6 -0.37 10.88 3.04
C VAL A 6 -1.15 9.87 2.19
N ALA A 7 -2.17 9.23 2.75
CA ALA A 7 -2.99 8.26 2.00
C ALA A 7 -3.66 8.90 0.79
N VAL A 8 -4.31 10.05 0.97
CA VAL A 8 -4.93 10.81 -0.14
C VAL A 8 -3.89 11.25 -1.15
N GLY A 9 -2.76 11.81 -0.70
CA GLY A 9 -1.68 12.22 -1.60
C GLY A 9 -1.14 11.07 -2.45
N TRP A 10 -0.99 9.87 -1.84
CA TRP A 10 -0.53 8.68 -2.56
C TRP A 10 -1.54 8.18 -3.59
N VAL A 11 -2.83 8.13 -3.23
CA VAL A 11 -3.91 7.80 -4.18
C VAL A 11 -3.91 8.76 -5.36
N LEU A 12 -3.80 10.07 -5.10
CA LEU A 12 -3.78 11.06 -6.16
C LEU A 12 -2.57 10.90 -7.08
N ALA A 13 -1.37 10.71 -6.51
CA ALA A 13 -0.15 10.47 -7.29
C ALA A 13 -0.28 9.22 -8.17
N ASP A 14 -0.78 8.12 -7.60
CA ASP A 14 -1.01 6.87 -8.33
C ASP A 14 -2.01 7.07 -9.47
N GLN A 15 -3.18 7.64 -9.21
CA GLN A 15 -4.22 7.80 -10.23
C GLN A 15 -3.83 8.80 -11.32
N LEU A 16 -3.09 9.87 -10.99
CA LEU A 16 -2.59 10.82 -11.98
C LEU A 16 -1.55 10.19 -12.89
N THR A 17 -0.61 9.40 -12.34
CA THR A 17 0.40 8.71 -13.15
C THR A 17 -0.21 7.60 -14.01
N LYS A 18 -1.21 6.87 -13.51
CA LYS A 18 -1.97 5.90 -14.30
C LYS A 18 -2.79 6.54 -15.42
N TRP A 19 -3.40 7.70 -15.14
CA TRP A 19 -4.08 8.45 -16.19
C TRP A 19 -3.11 8.88 -17.29
N TRP A 20 -1.94 9.41 -16.93
CA TRP A 20 -0.88 9.72 -17.88
C TRP A 20 -0.45 8.47 -18.67
N ALA A 21 -0.19 7.34 -18.00
CA ALA A 21 0.21 6.11 -18.67
C ALA A 21 -0.83 5.62 -19.69
N VAL A 22 -2.12 5.65 -19.33
CA VAL A 22 -3.21 5.28 -20.26
C VAL A 22 -3.29 6.24 -21.44
N SER A 23 -3.06 7.55 -21.25
CA SER A 23 -3.14 8.51 -22.34
C SER A 23 -1.92 8.56 -23.26
N SER A 24 -0.75 8.15 -22.76
CA SER A 24 0.52 8.36 -23.47
C SER A 24 1.21 7.07 -23.94
N LEU A 25 0.80 5.91 -23.41
CA LEU A 25 1.48 4.63 -23.65
C LEU A 25 0.55 3.57 -24.29
N GLN A 26 -0.60 3.95 -24.88
CA GLN A 26 -1.53 2.96 -25.46
C GLN A 26 -0.89 2.15 -26.60
N ASP A 27 -0.17 2.83 -27.48
CA ASP A 27 0.47 2.25 -28.66
C ASP A 27 1.99 2.42 -28.65
N ASP A 28 2.54 3.05 -27.60
CA ASP A 28 3.93 3.42 -27.51
C ASP A 28 4.61 2.86 -26.26
N THR A 29 5.90 2.64 -26.36
CA THR A 29 6.81 2.34 -25.25
C THR A 29 7.85 3.44 -25.19
N ILE A 30 8.11 3.98 -23.99
CA ILE A 30 9.13 5.01 -23.78
C ILE A 30 10.32 4.39 -23.07
N ASP A 31 11.44 4.20 -23.80
CA ASP A 31 12.70 3.81 -23.20
C ASP A 31 13.31 5.00 -22.46
N VAL A 32 13.62 4.83 -21.17
CA VAL A 32 14.12 5.92 -20.30
C VAL A 32 15.63 5.83 -20.16
N VAL A 33 16.12 4.79 -19.54
CA VAL A 33 17.56 4.57 -19.37
C VAL A 33 17.83 3.09 -19.04
N TRP A 34 18.82 2.53 -19.68
CA TRP A 34 19.27 1.15 -19.50
C TRP A 34 18.10 0.16 -19.70
N THR A 35 17.64 -0.53 -18.66
CA THR A 35 16.51 -1.48 -18.71
C THR A 35 15.16 -0.86 -18.33
N LEU A 36 15.15 0.39 -17.84
CA LEU A 36 13.93 1.08 -17.43
C LEU A 36 13.21 1.61 -18.66
N ARG A 37 11.94 1.19 -18.81
CA ARG A 37 11.01 1.74 -19.79
C ARG A 37 9.63 1.93 -19.20
N PHE A 38 8.81 2.76 -19.84
CA PHE A 38 7.39 2.87 -19.56
C PHE A 38 6.60 2.15 -20.64
N GLN A 39 5.82 1.16 -20.23
CA GLN A 39 4.98 0.35 -21.10
C GLN A 39 3.65 0.07 -20.41
N LEU A 40 2.53 0.33 -21.09
CA LEU A 40 1.21 0.09 -20.52
C LEU A 40 0.91 -1.41 -20.40
N LEU A 41 0.56 -1.85 -19.20
CA LEU A 41 0.08 -3.20 -18.92
C LEU A 41 -1.20 -3.13 -18.10
N LYS A 42 -2.22 -3.92 -18.47
CA LYS A 42 -3.41 -4.15 -17.64
C LYS A 42 -3.28 -5.47 -16.90
N ASN A 43 -3.14 -5.41 -15.58
CA ASN A 43 -2.92 -6.57 -14.71
C ASN A 43 -4.24 -7.02 -14.06
N TYR A 44 -4.79 -8.12 -14.52
CA TYR A 44 -6.05 -8.71 -14.01
C TYR A 44 -5.84 -9.71 -12.85
N GLY A 45 -4.61 -9.97 -12.45
CA GLY A 45 -4.25 -10.87 -11.36
C GLY A 45 -3.42 -10.20 -10.27
N ALA A 46 -2.56 -10.98 -9.63
CA ALA A 46 -1.47 -10.51 -8.79
C ALA A 46 -0.19 -10.31 -9.65
N SER A 47 0.88 -9.84 -9.01
CA SER A 47 2.20 -9.73 -9.64
C SER A 47 2.54 -11.02 -10.41
N PHE A 48 3.18 -10.89 -11.57
CA PHE A 48 3.50 -11.98 -12.51
C PHE A 48 2.27 -12.61 -13.21
N SER A 49 1.12 -11.93 -13.28
CA SER A 49 -0.14 -12.49 -13.81
C SER A 49 -0.57 -13.80 -13.11
N LEU A 50 -0.01 -14.09 -11.94
CA LEU A 50 -0.46 -15.18 -11.10
C LEU A 50 -1.87 -14.88 -10.60
N GLY A 51 -2.80 -15.80 -10.82
CA GLY A 51 -4.18 -15.61 -10.37
C GLY A 51 -5.06 -14.83 -11.36
N ALA A 52 -4.81 -14.93 -12.68
CA ALA A 52 -5.80 -14.50 -13.68
C ALA A 52 -7.15 -15.14 -13.37
N GLY A 53 -8.18 -14.31 -13.14
CA GLY A 53 -9.50 -14.75 -12.65
C GLY A 53 -9.74 -14.56 -11.15
N TYR A 54 -8.72 -14.31 -10.34
CA TYR A 54 -8.86 -14.03 -8.90
C TYR A 54 -8.84 -12.54 -8.55
N GLY A 55 -8.87 -11.64 -9.53
CA GLY A 55 -8.79 -10.18 -9.33
C GLY A 55 -9.79 -9.63 -8.29
N VAL A 56 -11.03 -10.16 -8.29
CA VAL A 56 -12.09 -9.81 -7.31
C VAL A 56 -11.65 -10.17 -5.89
N TRP A 57 -11.12 -11.38 -5.69
CA TRP A 57 -10.68 -11.84 -4.36
C TRP A 57 -9.48 -11.05 -3.85
N ILE A 58 -8.56 -10.68 -4.74
CA ILE A 58 -7.43 -9.80 -4.43
C ILE A 58 -7.95 -8.42 -4.02
N GLY A 59 -8.93 -7.88 -4.75
CA GLY A 59 -9.56 -6.60 -4.40
C GLY A 59 -10.28 -6.63 -3.04
N ILE A 60 -11.03 -7.71 -2.76
CA ILE A 60 -11.69 -7.90 -1.46
C ILE A 60 -10.67 -8.02 -0.33
N LEU A 61 -9.62 -8.83 -0.51
CA LEU A 61 -8.55 -8.96 0.48
C LEU A 61 -7.86 -7.61 0.76
N ALA A 62 -7.57 -6.85 -0.29
CA ALA A 62 -6.99 -5.51 -0.15
C ALA A 62 -7.91 -4.58 0.65
N LEU A 63 -9.23 -4.59 0.39
CA LEU A 63 -10.20 -3.80 1.16
C LEU A 63 -10.26 -4.21 2.63
N VAL A 64 -10.21 -5.51 2.93
CA VAL A 64 -10.17 -6.01 4.31
C VAL A 64 -8.91 -5.54 5.02
N VAL A 65 -7.74 -5.67 4.39
CA VAL A 65 -6.47 -5.20 4.94
C VAL A 65 -6.49 -3.69 5.17
N VAL A 66 -6.97 -2.91 4.19
CA VAL A 66 -7.15 -1.45 4.33
C VAL A 66 -8.06 -1.13 5.52
N GLY A 67 -9.19 -1.81 5.65
CA GLY A 67 -10.12 -1.61 6.78
C GLY A 67 -9.44 -1.84 8.14
N ILE A 68 -8.66 -2.92 8.27
CA ILE A 68 -7.89 -3.23 9.49
C ILE A 68 -6.83 -2.14 9.77
N LEU A 69 -6.10 -1.72 8.74
CA LEU A 69 -5.05 -0.71 8.89
C LEU A 69 -5.62 0.66 9.24
N VAL A 70 -6.76 1.05 8.66
CA VAL A 70 -7.45 2.29 9.00
C VAL A 70 -7.95 2.25 10.45
N TRP A 71 -8.55 1.13 10.86
CA TRP A 71 -9.02 0.94 12.24
C TRP A 71 -7.88 1.04 13.26
N LYS A 72 -6.75 0.38 12.99
CA LYS A 72 -5.56 0.44 13.85
C LYS A 72 -4.77 1.75 13.69
N GLY A 73 -4.86 2.41 12.55
CA GLY A 73 -4.09 3.61 12.23
C GLY A 73 -4.33 4.80 13.17
N GLY A 74 -5.51 4.87 13.80
CA GLY A 74 -5.82 5.86 14.83
C GLY A 74 -4.96 5.75 16.11
N SER A 75 -4.35 4.58 16.35
CA SER A 75 -3.51 4.30 17.52
C SER A 75 -2.02 4.59 17.29
N VAL A 76 -1.62 4.89 16.06
CA VAL A 76 -0.21 5.11 15.70
C VAL A 76 0.26 6.47 16.19
N ARG A 77 1.20 6.47 17.14
CA ARG A 77 1.74 7.68 17.78
C ARG A 77 2.95 8.27 17.04
N SER A 78 3.72 7.44 16.32
CA SER A 78 4.91 7.92 15.61
C SER A 78 4.54 8.56 14.27
N ARG A 79 5.22 9.67 13.93
CA ARG A 79 5.04 10.32 12.62
C ARG A 79 5.46 9.40 11.48
N LEU A 80 6.53 8.63 11.66
CA LEU A 80 7.04 7.68 10.68
C LEU A 80 6.02 6.57 10.43
N GLY A 81 5.42 6.00 11.49
CA GLY A 81 4.36 5.02 11.37
C GLY A 81 3.10 5.56 10.69
N ALA A 82 2.72 6.81 10.96
CA ALA A 82 1.60 7.45 10.28
C ALA A 82 1.85 7.65 8.77
N VAL A 83 3.06 8.03 8.38
CA VAL A 83 3.48 8.10 6.96
C VAL A 83 3.46 6.72 6.34
N ALA A 84 4.09 5.74 6.97
CA ALA A 84 4.16 4.36 6.50
C ALA A 84 2.78 3.75 6.22
N LEU A 85 1.87 3.85 7.20
CA LEU A 85 0.49 3.38 7.04
C LEU A 85 -0.27 4.16 5.97
N GLY A 86 -0.06 5.48 5.87
CA GLY A 86 -0.65 6.31 4.83
C GLY A 86 -0.24 5.85 3.43
N MET A 87 1.03 5.52 3.23
CA MET A 87 1.55 4.99 1.97
C MET A 87 0.95 3.62 1.64
N ILE A 88 0.89 2.69 2.61
CA ILE A 88 0.29 1.36 2.41
C ILE A 88 -1.18 1.47 2.04
N VAL A 89 -1.94 2.23 2.82
CA VAL A 89 -3.39 2.40 2.60
C VAL A 89 -3.66 3.12 1.28
N GLY A 90 -2.92 4.19 0.98
CA GLY A 90 -3.05 4.94 -0.26
C GLY A 90 -2.70 4.09 -1.49
N GLY A 91 -1.63 3.31 -1.43
CA GLY A 91 -1.24 2.38 -2.49
C GLY A 91 -2.28 1.27 -2.70
N ALA A 92 -2.71 0.61 -1.63
CA ALA A 92 -3.74 -0.43 -1.73
C ALA A 92 -5.05 0.12 -2.32
N LEU A 93 -5.49 1.31 -1.88
CA LEU A 93 -6.69 1.97 -2.42
C LEU A 93 -6.52 2.35 -3.90
N GLY A 94 -5.35 2.83 -4.32
CA GLY A 94 -5.07 3.12 -5.73
C GLY A 94 -5.33 1.92 -6.64
N ASN A 95 -4.81 0.74 -6.26
CA ASN A 95 -5.03 -0.50 -7.01
C ASN A 95 -6.49 -1.03 -6.89
N VAL A 96 -7.15 -0.80 -5.76
CA VAL A 96 -8.59 -1.13 -5.59
C VAL A 96 -9.47 -0.25 -6.49
N LEU A 97 -9.16 1.04 -6.61
CA LEU A 97 -9.88 1.96 -7.49
C LEU A 97 -9.82 1.51 -8.95
N ASP A 98 -8.65 1.05 -9.43
CA ASP A 98 -8.55 0.51 -10.79
C ASP A 98 -9.47 -0.71 -10.96
N ARG A 99 -9.43 -1.66 -10.01
CA ARG A 99 -10.30 -2.84 -10.06
C ARG A 99 -11.78 -2.51 -10.02
N ALA A 100 -12.16 -1.50 -9.24
CA ALA A 100 -13.55 -1.10 -9.08
C ALA A 100 -14.11 -0.33 -10.28
N PHE A 101 -13.30 0.54 -10.90
CA PHE A 101 -13.80 1.53 -11.85
C PHE A 101 -13.26 1.38 -13.28
N ARG A 102 -12.26 0.51 -13.54
CA ARG A 102 -11.71 0.27 -14.88
C ARG A 102 -12.13 -1.08 -15.45
N SER A 103 -13.36 -1.52 -15.16
CA SER A 103 -13.89 -2.79 -15.60
C SER A 103 -15.18 -2.62 -16.39
N ASP A 104 -15.27 -3.32 -17.52
CA ASP A 104 -16.50 -3.50 -18.30
C ASP A 104 -17.28 -4.76 -17.87
N SER A 105 -16.69 -5.59 -17.00
CA SER A 105 -17.20 -6.93 -16.65
C SER A 105 -17.89 -6.98 -15.28
N GLY A 106 -17.76 -5.95 -14.44
CA GLY A 106 -18.36 -5.88 -13.10
C GLY A 106 -17.46 -5.31 -12.04
N PHE A 107 -18.02 -5.09 -10.85
CA PHE A 107 -17.30 -4.48 -9.73
C PHE A 107 -16.08 -5.32 -9.29
N LEU A 108 -14.94 -4.68 -9.09
CA LEU A 108 -13.63 -5.26 -8.73
C LEU A 108 -13.03 -6.21 -9.79
N GLN A 109 -13.53 -6.24 -11.02
CA GLN A 109 -13.00 -7.06 -12.11
C GLN A 109 -12.05 -6.30 -13.05
N GLY A 110 -11.81 -5.02 -12.82
CA GLY A 110 -10.90 -4.19 -13.60
C GLY A 110 -9.44 -4.62 -13.50
N GLY A 111 -8.70 -4.43 -14.58
CA GLY A 111 -7.26 -4.57 -14.58
C GLY A 111 -6.58 -3.37 -13.91
N VAL A 112 -5.61 -3.64 -13.03
CA VAL A 112 -4.73 -2.60 -12.50
C VAL A 112 -3.82 -2.09 -13.62
N ILE A 113 -3.63 -0.78 -13.69
CA ILE A 113 -2.73 -0.16 -14.63
C ILE A 113 -1.32 -0.19 -14.07
N ASP A 114 -0.45 -0.99 -14.69
CA ASP A 114 0.99 -1.07 -14.42
C ASP A 114 1.74 -0.46 -15.60
N PHE A 115 2.84 0.24 -15.35
CA PHE A 115 3.54 0.94 -16.43
C PHE A 115 5.04 1.12 -16.23
N ILE A 116 5.61 0.81 -15.05
CA ILE A 116 7.05 0.88 -14.76
C ILE A 116 7.64 -0.49 -15.01
N ASP A 117 8.44 -0.64 -16.07
CA ASP A 117 9.03 -1.90 -16.50
C ASP A 117 10.55 -1.83 -16.47
N PHE A 118 11.18 -2.67 -15.65
CA PHE A 118 12.63 -2.88 -15.62
C PHE A 118 13.08 -4.04 -16.51
N GLN A 119 12.17 -4.71 -17.22
CA GLN A 119 12.39 -5.85 -18.13
C GLN A 119 12.85 -7.15 -17.44
N TRP A 120 13.42 -7.10 -16.26
CA TRP A 120 13.82 -8.27 -15.44
C TRP A 120 12.99 -8.40 -14.15
N TRP A 121 12.10 -7.45 -13.89
CA TRP A 121 11.16 -7.41 -12.77
C TRP A 121 9.74 -7.27 -13.30
N PRO A 122 8.70 -7.78 -12.61
CA PRO A 122 7.33 -7.53 -13.01
C PRO A 122 7.03 -6.05 -13.18
N VAL A 123 6.23 -5.71 -14.18
CA VAL A 123 5.75 -4.34 -14.36
C VAL A 123 4.91 -3.93 -13.16
N PHE A 124 5.07 -2.73 -12.66
CA PHE A 124 4.42 -2.20 -11.46
C PHE A 124 4.04 -0.73 -11.62
N ASN A 125 3.45 -0.15 -10.59
CA ASN A 125 2.94 1.23 -10.57
C ASN A 125 3.31 1.98 -9.27
N ILE A 126 2.84 3.23 -9.12
CA ILE A 126 3.10 4.06 -7.94
C ILE A 126 2.41 3.50 -6.69
N ALA A 127 1.24 2.87 -6.81
CA ALA A 127 0.57 2.23 -5.68
C ALA A 127 1.44 1.13 -5.06
N ASP A 128 2.09 0.29 -5.88
CA ASP A 128 2.96 -0.78 -5.42
C ASP A 128 4.19 -0.24 -4.69
N ILE A 129 4.79 0.86 -5.19
CA ILE A 129 5.85 1.57 -4.46
C ILE A 129 5.36 2.01 -3.09
N GLY A 130 4.14 2.54 -3.00
CA GLY A 130 3.52 2.95 -1.74
C GLY A 130 3.39 1.80 -0.75
N VAL A 131 2.91 0.65 -1.22
CA VAL A 131 2.75 -0.54 -0.37
C VAL A 131 4.11 -1.06 0.10
N VAL A 132 5.07 -1.23 -0.80
CA VAL A 132 6.38 -1.80 -0.47
C VAL A 132 7.20 -0.86 0.41
N CYS A 133 7.37 0.40 0.01
CA CYS A 133 8.12 1.38 0.81
C CYS A 133 7.42 1.67 2.14
N GLY A 134 6.09 1.75 2.15
CA GLY A 134 5.32 1.91 3.37
C GLY A 134 5.50 0.73 4.33
N ALA A 135 5.52 -0.52 3.84
CA ALA A 135 5.77 -1.69 4.66
C ALA A 135 7.18 -1.67 5.28
N ILE A 136 8.20 -1.31 4.50
CA ILE A 136 9.58 -1.15 5.00
C ILE A 136 9.63 -0.06 6.08
N LEU A 137 9.03 1.10 5.83
CA LEU A 137 8.99 2.21 6.79
C LEU A 137 8.23 1.84 8.07
N LEU A 138 7.19 1.02 7.96
CA LEU A 138 6.42 0.54 9.11
C LEU A 138 7.30 -0.34 10.00
N VAL A 139 8.03 -1.28 9.42
CA VAL A 139 8.98 -2.13 10.15
C VAL A 139 10.05 -1.28 10.83
N ILE A 140 10.65 -0.33 10.12
CA ILE A 140 11.64 0.61 10.70
C ILE A 140 11.00 1.41 11.85
N SER A 141 9.78 1.91 11.67
CA SER A 141 9.08 2.66 12.71
C SER A 141 8.85 1.84 13.97
N THR A 142 8.52 0.55 13.84
CA THR A 142 8.32 -0.35 14.97
C THR A 142 9.64 -0.63 15.70
N LEU A 143 10.74 -0.83 14.97
CA LEU A 143 12.05 -1.05 15.55
C LEU A 143 12.60 0.18 16.30
N LEU A 144 12.28 1.37 15.81
CA LEU A 144 12.71 2.63 16.44
C LEU A 144 11.84 3.05 17.64
N ASN A 145 10.61 2.54 17.73
CA ASN A 145 9.67 2.86 18.79
C ASN A 145 9.09 1.55 19.38
N PRO A 146 9.91 0.74 20.06
CA PRO A 146 9.41 -0.47 20.70
C PRO A 146 8.36 -0.10 21.75
N GLU A 147 7.27 -0.85 21.82
CA GLU A 147 6.31 -0.68 22.91
C GLU A 147 6.97 -1.12 24.22
N PRO A 148 6.73 -0.42 25.36
CA PRO A 148 7.23 -0.86 26.65
C PRO A 148 6.70 -2.27 26.96
N ASP A 149 7.58 -3.15 27.37
CA ASP A 149 7.20 -4.52 27.75
C ASP A 149 6.15 -4.48 28.87
N ALA A 150 5.04 -5.19 28.68
CA ALA A 150 3.97 -5.31 29.67
C ALA A 150 4.43 -5.96 30.99
N SER A 151 5.66 -6.50 31.02
CA SER A 151 6.29 -7.04 32.21
C SER A 151 6.74 -5.99 33.24
N ASP A 152 7.10 -4.77 32.79
CA ASP A 152 7.54 -3.72 33.69
C ASP A 152 6.39 -3.10 34.52
N SER A 153 5.16 -3.08 33.97
CA SER A 153 3.99 -2.59 34.69
C SER A 153 3.47 -3.53 35.78
N ALA A 154 3.80 -4.82 35.72
CA ALA A 154 3.42 -5.80 36.75
C ALA A 154 4.35 -5.78 37.97
N GLY A 155 5.58 -5.28 37.80
CA GLY A 155 6.58 -5.20 38.87
C GLY A 155 6.31 -4.05 39.86
N GLU A 156 5.81 -2.93 39.38
CA GLU A 156 5.56 -1.74 40.24
C GLU A 156 4.32 -1.90 41.14
N THR A 157 3.30 -2.66 40.70
CA THR A 157 2.09 -2.88 41.52
C THR A 157 2.33 -3.84 42.68
N SER A 158 3.33 -4.73 42.61
CA SER A 158 3.63 -5.68 43.69
C SER A 158 4.52 -5.08 44.78
N SER A 159 5.35 -4.06 44.48
CA SER A 159 6.20 -3.44 45.48
C SER A 159 5.46 -2.45 46.41
N SER A 160 4.44 -1.76 45.90
CA SER A 160 3.66 -0.79 46.69
C SER A 160 2.73 -1.43 47.75
N THR A 161 2.42 -2.73 47.60
CA THR A 161 1.52 -3.44 48.54
C THR A 161 2.31 -3.99 49.77
N ILE A 162 3.62 -4.09 49.69
CA ILE A 162 4.47 -4.64 50.77
C ILE A 162 4.92 -3.55 51.76
N GLU A 163 4.91 -2.26 51.34
CA GLU A 163 5.30 -1.15 52.24
C GLU A 163 4.16 -0.56 53.07
N SER A 164 2.92 -1.05 52.92
CA SER A 164 1.75 -0.53 53.64
C SER A 164 1.19 -1.44 54.74
N ASN A 165 1.95 -2.45 55.22
CA ASN A 165 1.53 -3.34 56.30
C ASN A 165 2.46 -3.27 57.52
#